data_8d9f2e0bcc7e1040460757a9e7bc4838
#
_entry.id   8d9f2e0bcc7e1040460757a9e7bc4838
#
_cell.length_a   1.000
_cell.length_b   1.000
_cell.length_c   1.000
_cell.angle_alpha   90.00
_cell.angle_beta   90.00
_cell.angle_gamma   90.00
#
_symmetry.space_group_name_H-M   'P 1'
#
loop_
_entity.id
_entity.type
_entity.pdbx_description
1 polymer ?
#
loop_
_entity_poly.entity_id
_entity_poly.type
_entity_poly.pdbx_seq_one_letter_code
_entity_poly.pdbx_strand_id
1 'polypeptide(L)'
;MVSITRALPCVLFAAVALAPFLAAAEPKQPSEEESADVSFAKSYVGKAYDDELDIEGWIDLGGGLVSPPIYVRQYQREEDGANLVLTSREVAKASADAPASYVVSDALFVPPPQKDVVFSISCVMGGEDATLKFMGEAKGSEDKEWWSDVRRAWEISLETGQIASIKAKGIRCTNPGW
;
A
#
# COMPACT_ATOMS: atom_id res chain seq x y z
N MET A 1 33.26 82.00 -17.51
CA MET A 1 32.04 81.29 -17.99
C MET A 1 32.15 79.87 -17.53
N VAL A 2 31.41 79.53 -16.48
CA VAL A 2 31.42 78.19 -15.88
C VAL A 2 30.03 77.58 -16.12
N SER A 3 29.97 76.50 -16.89
CA SER A 3 28.72 75.80 -17.24
C SER A 3 28.50 74.73 -16.27
N ILE A 4 27.40 74.74 -15.48
CA ILE A 4 27.03 73.75 -14.49
C ILE A 4 26.00 72.85 -15.13
N THR A 5 26.40 71.60 -15.41
CA THR A 5 25.50 70.55 -15.90
C THR A 5 24.87 69.80 -14.70
N ARG A 6 23.55 69.97 -14.56
CA ARG A 6 22.78 69.19 -13.50
C ARG A 6 22.47 67.83 -14.03
N ALA A 7 22.93 66.83 -13.28
CA ALA A 7 22.53 65.41 -13.46
C ALA A 7 21.22 65.14 -12.70
N LEU A 8 20.23 64.58 -13.39
CA LEU A 8 19.01 64.03 -12.77
C LEU A 8 19.27 62.60 -12.25
N PRO A 9 18.80 62.24 -11.07
CA PRO A 9 18.85 60.85 -10.60
C PRO A 9 17.68 60.07 -11.23
N CYS A 10 18.00 58.97 -11.93
CA CYS A 10 17.04 57.93 -12.33
C CYS A 10 16.63 57.15 -11.10
N VAL A 11 15.35 57.23 -10.72
CA VAL A 11 14.73 56.34 -9.69
C VAL A 11 14.30 55.07 -10.37
N LEU A 12 15.02 53.99 -10.11
CA LEU A 12 14.60 52.65 -10.50
C LEU A 12 13.52 52.15 -9.52
N PHE A 13 12.30 52.00 -10.01
CA PHE A 13 11.25 51.26 -9.33
C PHE A 13 11.48 49.75 -9.52
N ALA A 14 11.90 49.05 -8.46
CA ALA A 14 11.92 47.62 -8.42
C ALA A 14 10.49 47.12 -8.17
N ALA A 15 9.88 46.51 -9.19
CA ALA A 15 8.62 45.80 -9.06
C ALA A 15 8.86 44.46 -8.41
N VAL A 16 8.47 44.34 -7.12
CA VAL A 16 8.45 43.05 -6.40
C VAL A 16 7.23 42.29 -6.90
N ALA A 17 7.46 41.27 -7.74
CA ALA A 17 6.45 40.31 -8.13
C ALA A 17 6.17 39.37 -6.97
N LEU A 18 5.03 39.53 -6.26
CA LEU A 18 4.50 38.53 -5.35
C LEU A 18 4.03 37.32 -6.16
N ALA A 19 4.81 36.25 -6.19
CA ALA A 19 4.36 34.97 -6.67
C ALA A 19 3.35 34.38 -5.66
N PRO A 20 2.18 33.89 -6.09
CA PRO A 20 1.27 33.22 -5.20
C PRO A 20 1.94 31.90 -4.74
N PHE A 21 2.19 31.78 -3.45
CA PHE A 21 2.53 30.50 -2.81
C PHE A 21 1.33 29.56 -3.01
N LEU A 22 1.45 28.61 -3.92
CA LEU A 22 0.58 27.45 -3.95
C LEU A 22 0.84 26.67 -2.64
N ALA A 23 -0.07 26.82 -1.69
CA ALA A 23 -0.08 26.01 -0.48
C ALA A 23 -0.23 24.56 -0.93
N ALA A 24 0.86 23.81 -0.89
CA ALA A 24 0.80 22.36 -0.98
C ALA A 24 -0.05 21.87 0.20
N ALA A 25 -1.12 21.13 -0.09
CA ALA A 25 -1.94 20.55 0.94
C ALA A 25 -1.03 19.68 1.82
N GLU A 26 -0.96 20.00 3.10
CA GLU A 26 -0.23 19.16 4.07
C GLU A 26 -0.82 17.76 4.05
N PRO A 27 0.00 16.70 4.04
CA PRO A 27 -0.48 15.34 4.15
C PRO A 27 -1.28 15.22 5.46
N LYS A 28 -2.53 14.78 5.34
CA LYS A 28 -3.44 14.58 6.47
C LYS A 28 -2.77 13.59 7.43
N GLN A 29 -2.50 14.02 8.66
CA GLN A 29 -2.02 13.10 9.70
C GLN A 29 -3.05 11.98 9.92
N PRO A 30 -2.59 10.72 10.06
CA PRO A 30 -3.48 9.60 10.37
C PRO A 30 -4.21 9.88 11.69
N SER A 31 -5.47 9.41 11.80
CA SER A 31 -6.22 9.47 13.04
C SER A 31 -5.56 8.60 14.12
N GLU A 32 -5.84 8.83 15.38
CA GLU A 32 -5.32 7.98 16.48
C GLU A 32 -5.73 6.51 16.29
N GLU A 33 -6.94 6.27 15.81
CA GLU A 33 -7.49 4.95 15.51
C GLU A 33 -6.72 4.27 14.36
N GLU A 34 -6.48 4.98 13.26
CA GLU A 34 -5.66 4.48 12.15
C GLU A 34 -4.22 4.16 12.60
N SER A 35 -3.67 4.95 13.53
CA SER A 35 -2.36 4.68 14.13
C SER A 35 -2.37 3.42 15.01
N ALA A 36 -3.47 3.16 15.75
CA ALA A 36 -3.62 1.95 16.57
C ALA A 36 -3.71 0.68 15.70
N ASP A 37 -4.51 0.71 14.64
CA ASP A 37 -4.67 -0.40 13.69
C ASP A 37 -3.35 -0.72 12.95
N VAL A 38 -2.61 0.30 12.54
CA VAL A 38 -1.29 0.12 11.94
C VAL A 38 -0.32 -0.50 12.94
N SER A 39 -0.34 -0.06 14.20
CA SER A 39 0.49 -0.61 15.27
C SER A 39 0.13 -2.05 15.58
N PHE A 40 -1.18 -2.38 15.58
CA PHE A 40 -1.67 -3.74 15.72
C PHE A 40 -1.12 -4.62 14.58
N ALA A 41 -1.28 -4.22 13.32
CA ALA A 41 -0.74 -4.96 12.18
C ALA A 41 0.77 -5.21 12.33
N LYS A 42 1.55 -4.16 12.62
CA LYS A 42 3.00 -4.27 12.78
C LYS A 42 3.44 -5.13 13.97
N SER A 43 2.58 -5.35 14.96
CA SER A 43 2.86 -6.24 16.09
C SER A 43 3.02 -7.71 15.69
N TYR A 44 2.59 -8.08 14.49
CA TYR A 44 2.77 -9.43 13.95
C TYR A 44 4.14 -9.65 13.32
N VAL A 45 4.83 -8.60 12.89
CA VAL A 45 6.15 -8.72 12.25
C VAL A 45 7.14 -9.40 13.19
N GLY A 46 7.79 -10.45 12.69
CA GLY A 46 8.71 -11.30 13.44
C GLY A 46 8.05 -12.44 14.22
N LYS A 47 6.70 -12.51 14.28
CA LYS A 47 6.03 -13.67 14.87
C LYS A 47 6.22 -14.90 13.99
N ALA A 48 6.55 -16.04 14.64
CA ALA A 48 6.59 -17.34 14.00
C ALA A 48 5.25 -18.05 14.18
N TYR A 49 4.85 -18.83 13.17
CA TYR A 49 3.66 -19.69 13.20
C TYR A 49 3.87 -20.89 12.26
N ASP A 50 3.10 -21.95 12.48
CA ASP A 50 3.21 -23.15 11.65
C ASP A 50 2.18 -23.09 10.51
N ASP A 51 1.02 -23.71 10.60
CA ASP A 51 0.09 -23.77 9.45
C ASP A 51 -0.76 -22.51 9.31
N GLU A 52 -1.36 -22.06 10.41
CA GLU A 52 -2.30 -20.94 10.43
C GLU A 52 -1.98 -19.98 11.57
N LEU A 53 -2.28 -18.73 11.34
CA LEU A 53 -2.24 -17.69 12.36
C LEU A 53 -3.67 -17.29 12.68
N ASP A 54 -4.18 -17.77 13.83
CA ASP A 54 -5.49 -17.36 14.32
C ASP A 54 -5.42 -15.96 14.90
N ILE A 55 -6.30 -15.07 14.42
CA ILE A 55 -6.37 -13.67 14.84
C ILE A 55 -7.81 -13.39 15.27
N GLU A 56 -8.01 -13.18 16.57
CA GLU A 56 -9.34 -12.92 17.14
C GLU A 56 -10.03 -11.73 16.45
N GLY A 57 -11.28 -11.92 16.00
CA GLY A 57 -12.07 -10.91 15.29
C GLY A 57 -11.71 -10.73 13.81
N TRP A 58 -10.90 -11.64 13.24
CA TRP A 58 -10.51 -11.59 11.85
C TRP A 58 -10.79 -12.91 11.13
N ILE A 59 -11.39 -12.85 9.96
CA ILE A 59 -11.61 -13.99 9.07
C ILE A 59 -10.41 -14.16 8.16
N ASP A 60 -9.84 -15.35 8.12
CA ASP A 60 -8.81 -15.70 7.13
C ASP A 60 -9.46 -15.88 5.75
N LEU A 61 -9.11 -15.02 4.82
CA LEU A 61 -9.56 -15.07 3.42
C LEU A 61 -8.63 -15.90 2.53
N GLY A 62 -7.58 -16.46 3.11
CA GLY A 62 -6.57 -17.24 2.38
C GLY A 62 -5.42 -16.39 1.85
N GLY A 63 -4.70 -16.96 0.92
CA GLY A 63 -3.49 -16.36 0.35
C GLY A 63 -2.73 -17.38 -0.48
N GLY A 64 -1.42 -17.25 -0.54
CA GLY A 64 -0.60 -18.21 -1.26
C GLY A 64 0.86 -17.82 -1.40
N LEU A 65 1.55 -18.59 -2.23
CA LEU A 65 2.94 -18.38 -2.58
C LEU A 65 3.07 -17.18 -3.52
N VAL A 66 3.82 -16.17 -3.11
CA VAL A 66 4.19 -15.04 -3.98
C VAL A 66 5.36 -15.45 -4.87
N SER A 67 6.43 -15.91 -4.24
CA SER A 67 7.65 -16.50 -4.84
C SER A 67 8.43 -17.16 -3.72
N PRO A 68 8.98 -18.36 -3.90
CA PRO A 68 9.73 -19.00 -2.82
C PRO A 68 10.87 -18.11 -2.29
N PRO A 69 10.99 -17.92 -0.99
CA PRO A 69 10.22 -18.49 0.12
C PRO A 69 9.11 -17.55 0.67
N ILE A 70 8.62 -16.59 -0.11
CA ILE A 70 7.68 -15.55 0.34
C ILE A 70 6.24 -15.96 0.07
N TYR A 71 5.42 -15.87 1.10
CA TYR A 71 3.97 -16.10 1.09
C TYR A 71 3.23 -14.83 1.49
N VAL A 72 1.96 -14.74 1.09
CA VAL A 72 1.03 -13.69 1.52
C VAL A 72 -0.24 -14.32 2.04
N ARG A 73 -0.86 -13.72 3.05
CA ARG A 73 -2.15 -14.10 3.60
C ARG A 73 -2.98 -12.86 3.88
N GLN A 74 -4.27 -12.92 3.58
CA GLN A 74 -5.22 -11.84 3.77
C GLN A 74 -6.21 -12.23 4.85
N TYR A 75 -6.48 -11.31 5.77
CA TYR A 75 -7.52 -11.41 6.78
C TYR A 75 -8.47 -10.23 6.62
N GLN A 76 -9.74 -10.43 6.96
CA GLN A 76 -10.74 -9.38 6.99
C GLN A 76 -11.32 -9.27 8.39
N ARG A 77 -11.39 -8.05 8.92
CA ARG A 77 -11.99 -7.78 10.24
C ARG A 77 -13.50 -7.95 10.15
N GLU A 78 -14.09 -8.73 11.06
CA GLU A 78 -15.51 -9.06 11.06
C GLU A 78 -16.38 -7.82 11.27
N GLU A 79 -15.94 -6.89 12.09
CA GLU A 79 -16.71 -5.72 12.53
C GLU A 79 -17.00 -4.74 11.39
N ASP A 80 -15.99 -4.44 10.54
CA ASP A 80 -16.06 -3.33 9.60
C ASP A 80 -15.50 -3.64 8.21
N GLY A 81 -14.96 -4.84 8.01
CA GLY A 81 -14.39 -5.27 6.74
C GLY A 81 -13.01 -4.70 6.42
N ALA A 82 -12.30 -4.10 7.39
CA ALA A 82 -10.89 -3.73 7.22
C ALA A 82 -10.05 -4.96 6.84
N ASN A 83 -8.95 -4.75 6.13
CA ASN A 83 -8.07 -5.85 5.73
C ASN A 83 -6.73 -5.77 6.45
N LEU A 84 -6.24 -6.93 6.87
CA LEU A 84 -4.88 -7.15 7.33
C LEU A 84 -4.19 -8.08 6.34
N VAL A 85 -3.08 -7.65 5.77
CA VAL A 85 -2.25 -8.49 4.90
C VAL A 85 -0.95 -8.77 5.61
N LEU A 86 -0.62 -10.03 5.74
CA LEU A 86 0.66 -10.49 6.28
C LEU A 86 1.46 -11.14 5.15
N THR A 87 2.69 -10.70 4.99
CA THR A 87 3.68 -11.45 4.22
C THR A 87 4.52 -12.26 5.18
N SER A 88 4.90 -13.47 4.77
CA SER A 88 5.70 -14.36 5.61
C SER A 88 6.77 -15.04 4.78
N ARG A 89 7.83 -15.40 5.45
CA ARG A 89 8.91 -16.20 4.87
C ARG A 89 8.85 -17.61 5.45
N GLU A 90 8.85 -18.62 4.59
CA GLU A 90 9.03 -20.01 5.02
C GLU A 90 10.43 -20.19 5.60
N VAL A 91 10.48 -20.79 6.80
CA VAL A 91 11.72 -21.14 7.47
C VAL A 91 12.14 -22.54 7.04
N ALA A 92 13.43 -22.80 6.96
CA ALA A 92 13.93 -24.11 6.61
C ALA A 92 13.38 -25.17 7.59
N LYS A 93 12.80 -26.24 7.04
CA LYS A 93 12.29 -27.37 7.84
C LYS A 93 13.42 -28.08 8.56
N ALA A 94 13.15 -28.50 9.81
CA ALA A 94 14.12 -29.29 10.58
C ALA A 94 14.36 -30.68 9.95
N SER A 95 13.35 -31.23 9.25
CA SER A 95 13.42 -32.46 8.47
C SER A 95 12.43 -32.40 7.31
N ALA A 96 12.52 -33.33 6.36
CA ALA A 96 11.59 -33.40 5.23
C ALA A 96 10.13 -33.58 5.65
N ASP A 97 9.90 -34.27 6.76
CA ASP A 97 8.56 -34.58 7.29
C ASP A 97 8.07 -33.54 8.32
N ALA A 98 8.90 -32.55 8.67
CA ALA A 98 8.47 -31.49 9.58
C ALA A 98 7.44 -30.57 8.88
N PRO A 99 6.43 -30.07 9.63
CA PRO A 99 5.51 -29.05 9.11
C PRO A 99 6.29 -27.81 8.66
N ALA A 100 5.73 -27.09 7.73
CA ALA A 100 6.26 -25.80 7.33
C ALA A 100 6.09 -24.80 8.48
N SER A 101 7.11 -24.03 8.75
CA SER A 101 7.06 -22.92 9.70
C SER A 101 7.34 -21.62 8.97
N TYR A 102 6.69 -20.57 9.40
CA TYR A 102 6.73 -19.26 8.78
C TYR A 102 7.10 -18.19 9.79
N VAL A 103 7.74 -17.13 9.33
CA VAL A 103 7.98 -15.91 10.12
C VAL A 103 7.40 -14.74 9.35
N VAL A 104 6.55 -13.95 10.01
CA VAL A 104 5.95 -12.75 9.41
C VAL A 104 7.05 -11.75 9.06
N SER A 105 7.17 -11.41 7.78
CA SER A 105 8.17 -10.50 7.23
C SER A 105 7.71 -9.05 7.26
N ASP A 106 6.43 -8.83 6.97
CA ASP A 106 5.80 -7.51 7.00
C ASP A 106 4.29 -7.61 7.16
N ALA A 107 3.65 -6.50 7.51
CA ALA A 107 2.22 -6.40 7.70
C ALA A 107 1.68 -5.07 7.14
N LEU A 108 0.53 -5.14 6.46
CA LEU A 108 -0.19 -3.99 5.93
C LEU A 108 -1.62 -3.98 6.52
N PHE A 109 -1.99 -2.88 7.15
CA PHE A 109 -3.39 -2.60 7.48
C PHE A 109 -4.01 -1.77 6.35
N VAL A 110 -5.17 -2.20 5.88
CA VAL A 110 -5.99 -1.47 4.91
C VAL A 110 -7.32 -1.14 5.59
N PRO A 111 -7.63 0.16 5.76
CA PRO A 111 -8.88 0.59 6.42
C PRO A 111 -10.12 -0.01 5.79
N PRO A 112 -11.29 0.03 6.49
CA PRO A 112 -12.55 -0.42 5.95
C PRO A 112 -12.82 0.12 4.54
N PRO A 113 -13.36 -0.72 3.63
CA PRO A 113 -13.54 -0.31 2.24
C PRO A 113 -14.54 0.84 2.14
N GLN A 114 -14.22 1.84 1.31
CA GLN A 114 -15.18 2.85 0.90
C GLN A 114 -16.24 2.22 -0.01
N LYS A 115 -17.38 2.92 -0.17
CA LYS A 115 -18.43 2.49 -1.10
C LYS A 115 -17.85 2.18 -2.49
N ASP A 116 -18.21 1.03 -3.03
CA ASP A 116 -17.80 0.52 -4.35
C ASP A 116 -16.27 0.29 -4.51
N VAL A 117 -15.51 0.29 -3.41
CA VAL A 117 -14.09 -0.03 -3.40
C VAL A 117 -13.87 -1.41 -2.81
N VAL A 118 -13.07 -2.22 -3.47
CA VAL A 118 -12.72 -3.57 -3.05
C VAL A 118 -11.20 -3.68 -2.95
N PHE A 119 -10.71 -4.35 -1.92
CA PHE A 119 -9.30 -4.70 -1.81
C PHE A 119 -9.07 -6.10 -2.41
N SER A 120 -7.99 -6.25 -3.18
CA SER A 120 -7.59 -7.53 -3.76
C SER A 120 -6.08 -7.73 -3.61
N ILE A 121 -5.67 -8.93 -3.24
CA ILE A 121 -4.26 -9.37 -3.22
C ILE A 121 -3.81 -9.97 -4.56
N SER A 122 -4.70 -10.05 -5.55
CA SER A 122 -4.41 -10.59 -6.86
C SER A 122 -4.52 -9.51 -7.93
N CYS A 123 -3.43 -8.79 -8.13
CA CYS A 123 -3.34 -7.73 -9.12
C CYS A 123 -2.14 -7.97 -10.05
N VAL A 124 -2.13 -7.27 -11.19
CA VAL A 124 -1.04 -7.33 -12.17
C VAL A 124 -0.60 -5.94 -12.58
N MET A 125 0.63 -5.81 -13.01
CA MET A 125 1.16 -4.62 -13.66
C MET A 125 1.37 -4.90 -15.15
N GLY A 126 0.78 -4.07 -16.01
CA GLY A 126 0.89 -4.24 -17.46
C GLY A 126 0.06 -5.41 -18.02
N GLY A 127 0.66 -6.24 -18.84
CA GLY A 127 0.02 -7.39 -19.51
C GLY A 127 0.40 -8.75 -18.92
N GLU A 128 0.96 -8.77 -17.70
CA GLU A 128 1.36 -10.02 -17.03
C GLU A 128 0.15 -10.80 -16.51
N ASP A 129 0.35 -12.08 -16.21
CA ASP A 129 -0.66 -12.91 -15.55
C ASP A 129 -0.84 -12.47 -14.09
N ALA A 130 -2.01 -12.76 -13.51
CA ALA A 130 -2.29 -12.46 -12.13
C ALA A 130 -1.29 -13.15 -11.20
N THR A 131 -0.70 -12.39 -10.31
CA THR A 131 0.25 -12.87 -9.31
C THR A 131 -0.13 -12.29 -7.95
N LEU A 132 0.35 -12.91 -6.88
CA LEU A 132 0.20 -12.37 -5.52
C LEU A 132 1.26 -11.31 -5.18
N LYS A 133 2.07 -10.89 -6.15
CA LYS A 133 3.10 -9.87 -5.99
C LYS A 133 2.52 -8.48 -5.81
N PHE A 134 1.41 -8.20 -6.51
CA PHE A 134 0.75 -6.89 -6.47
C PHE A 134 -0.62 -6.99 -5.82
N MET A 135 -0.97 -5.99 -5.06
CA MET A 135 -2.28 -5.85 -4.43
C MET A 135 -2.77 -4.42 -4.55
N GLY A 136 -4.08 -4.23 -4.44
CA GLY A 136 -4.64 -2.91 -4.64
C GLY A 136 -6.07 -2.75 -4.16
N GLU A 137 -6.46 -1.50 -3.99
CA GLU A 137 -7.83 -1.08 -3.83
C GLU A 137 -8.35 -0.55 -5.16
N ALA A 138 -9.37 -1.18 -5.68
CA ALA A 138 -9.96 -0.86 -6.95
C ALA A 138 -11.47 -0.59 -6.82
N LYS A 139 -12.02 0.19 -7.74
CA LYS A 139 -13.46 0.28 -7.88
C LYS A 139 -13.97 -1.04 -8.45
N GLY A 140 -14.70 -1.78 -7.61
CA GLY A 140 -15.30 -3.07 -7.95
C GLY A 140 -16.43 -2.93 -8.98
N SER A 141 -16.61 -3.96 -9.79
CA SER A 141 -17.74 -4.14 -10.70
C SER A 141 -17.95 -5.63 -10.90
N GLU A 142 -19.17 -6.11 -10.67
CA GLU A 142 -19.55 -7.53 -10.85
C GLU A 142 -19.47 -7.98 -12.31
N ASP A 143 -19.65 -7.04 -13.25
CA ASP A 143 -19.68 -7.31 -14.68
C ASP A 143 -18.32 -7.40 -15.35
N LYS A 144 -17.21 -7.27 -14.59
CA LYS A 144 -15.86 -7.21 -15.15
C LYS A 144 -14.95 -8.21 -14.48
N GLU A 145 -14.23 -8.98 -15.29
CA GLU A 145 -13.15 -9.84 -14.84
C GLU A 145 -11.99 -9.05 -14.19
N TRP A 146 -11.70 -7.86 -14.73
CA TRP A 146 -10.60 -7.01 -14.29
C TRP A 146 -11.08 -5.63 -13.88
N TRP A 147 -10.62 -5.18 -12.72
CA TRP A 147 -10.81 -3.84 -12.20
C TRP A 147 -9.59 -2.98 -12.48
N SER A 148 -9.73 -1.97 -13.35
CA SER A 148 -8.64 -1.09 -13.78
C SER A 148 -8.63 0.26 -13.08
N ASP A 149 -9.70 0.63 -12.36
CA ASP A 149 -9.79 1.87 -11.57
C ASP A 149 -9.19 1.63 -10.19
N VAL A 150 -7.85 1.46 -10.16
CA VAL A 150 -7.08 1.19 -8.95
C VAL A 150 -6.68 2.52 -8.32
N ARG A 151 -7.04 2.73 -7.05
CA ARG A 151 -6.80 3.96 -6.29
C ARG A 151 -5.51 3.91 -5.49
N ARG A 152 -5.27 2.79 -4.82
CA ARG A 152 -4.05 2.51 -4.06
C ARG A 152 -3.50 1.16 -4.49
N ALA A 153 -2.18 1.05 -4.53
CA ALA A 153 -1.53 -0.20 -4.90
C ALA A 153 -0.25 -0.42 -4.08
N TRP A 154 0.08 -1.69 -3.87
CA TRP A 154 1.28 -2.11 -3.16
C TRP A 154 1.94 -3.27 -3.91
N GLU A 155 3.24 -3.37 -3.71
CA GLU A 155 4.08 -4.44 -4.22
C GLU A 155 4.76 -5.17 -3.06
N ILE A 156 4.84 -6.48 -3.16
CA ILE A 156 5.59 -7.33 -2.24
C ILE A 156 6.98 -7.58 -2.83
N SER A 157 8.01 -7.26 -2.08
CA SER A 157 9.39 -7.60 -2.43
C SER A 157 9.58 -9.12 -2.44
N LEU A 158 9.95 -9.67 -3.58
CA LEU A 158 10.20 -11.11 -3.73
C LEU A 158 11.43 -11.58 -2.94
N GLU A 159 12.30 -10.67 -2.56
CA GLU A 159 13.52 -10.97 -1.79
C GLU A 159 13.28 -10.90 -0.28
N THR A 160 12.58 -9.87 0.19
CA THR A 160 12.45 -9.58 1.63
C THR A 160 11.06 -9.87 2.19
N GLY A 161 10.04 -9.90 1.35
CA GLY A 161 8.63 -9.95 1.76
C GLY A 161 8.09 -8.60 2.24
N GLN A 162 8.87 -7.52 2.16
CA GLN A 162 8.38 -6.20 2.55
C GLN A 162 7.32 -5.68 1.58
N ILE A 163 6.33 -4.98 2.12
CA ILE A 163 5.21 -4.38 1.40
C ILE A 163 5.50 -2.89 1.21
N ALA A 164 5.53 -2.44 -0.03
CA ALA A 164 5.76 -1.04 -0.37
C ALA A 164 4.59 -0.46 -1.17
N SER A 165 4.18 0.76 -0.84
CA SER A 165 3.21 1.49 -1.67
C SER A 165 3.84 1.86 -3.01
N ILE A 166 3.10 1.66 -4.09
CA ILE A 166 3.50 1.97 -5.46
C ILE A 166 2.47 2.84 -6.18
N LYS A 167 2.83 3.38 -7.35
CA LYS A 167 1.86 4.11 -8.18
C LYS A 167 0.85 3.13 -8.77
N ALA A 168 -0.44 3.42 -8.60
CA ALA A 168 -1.54 2.57 -9.09
C ALA A 168 -1.67 2.54 -10.63
N LYS A 169 -1.00 3.48 -11.35
CA LYS A 169 -1.08 3.56 -12.81
C LYS A 169 -0.54 2.27 -13.47
N GLY A 170 -1.38 1.63 -14.27
CA GLY A 170 -1.03 0.39 -14.98
C GLY A 170 -1.30 -0.89 -14.17
N ILE A 171 -1.77 -0.75 -12.94
CA ILE A 171 -2.23 -1.89 -12.12
C ILE A 171 -3.69 -2.18 -12.48
N ARG A 172 -4.04 -3.45 -12.52
CA ARG A 172 -5.41 -3.96 -12.57
C ARG A 172 -5.53 -5.16 -11.64
N CYS A 173 -6.68 -5.32 -11.00
CA CYS A 173 -6.91 -6.40 -10.04
C CYS A 173 -7.97 -7.36 -10.57
N THR A 174 -7.86 -8.63 -10.24
CA THR A 174 -8.87 -9.64 -10.61
C THR A 174 -10.14 -9.45 -9.78
N ASN A 175 -11.28 -9.71 -10.40
CA ASN A 175 -12.54 -9.89 -9.70
C ASN A 175 -12.60 -11.32 -9.15
N PRO A 176 -12.64 -11.53 -7.83
CA PRO A 176 -12.67 -12.89 -7.26
C PRO A 176 -13.99 -13.63 -7.51
N GLY A 177 -15.04 -12.92 -7.95
CA GLY A 177 -16.34 -13.50 -8.31
C GLY A 177 -16.48 -13.88 -9.77
N TRP A 178 -15.42 -13.78 -10.57
CA TRP A 178 -15.46 -14.06 -12.00
C TRP A 178 -15.04 -15.49 -12.36
#